data_dc4081dc271d6cdd9ce3bd11bc7f97c0
#
_entry.id   dc4081dc271d6cdd9ce3bd11bc7f97c0
#
_cell.length_a   1.000
_cell.length_b   1.000
_cell.length_c   1.000
_cell.angle_alpha   90.00
_cell.angle_beta   90.00
_cell.angle_gamma   90.00
#
_symmetry.space_group_name_H-M   'P 1'
#
loop_
_entity.id
_entity.type
_entity.pdbx_description
1 polymer ?
#
loop_
_entity_poly.entity_id
_entity_poly.type
_entity_poly.pdbx_seq_one_letter_code
_entity_poly.pdbx_strand_id
1 'polypeptide(L)'
;MLFKTAAAVDAMAPKYALMRLIAPVPDLMKAERVVFIGPHPDDIEVGCGATLHKMVKAGKAVKMVVCTDGGSGRLDAVMTSEEITATRKAESEAAAKLLGAAEFVNLGFPDGGPYDEDKLAAAIAWEIYTFAPDLVICPDPTLPSETHPDHLKCARAAVTAVTISGNFYSGQRHGLTFEPEKIKFSKTLAYYYTHRANSFVKLAEEDLDGRAAALALHKSQFEGLMLDGLLVYLGLRAKDMGSRAGTKYAEGFFAMAPMHQHASTEINHAEFYKIKAQQAFEEGQNEPIK
;
A
#
# COMPACT_ATOMS: atom_id res chain seq x y z
N MET A 1 -29.19 14.68 -17.57
CA MET A 1 -30.21 14.38 -16.54
C MET A 1 -30.59 12.91 -16.66
N LEU A 2 -29.75 12.01 -16.09
CA LEU A 2 -29.78 10.59 -16.45
C LEU A 2 -30.73 9.74 -15.56
N PHE A 3 -31.08 10.18 -14.36
CA PHE A 3 -31.89 9.38 -13.44
C PHE A 3 -32.96 10.23 -12.76
N LYS A 4 -34.20 10.08 -13.16
CA LYS A 4 -35.34 10.81 -12.55
C LYS A 4 -36.15 10.00 -11.55
N THR A 5 -36.04 8.68 -11.54
CA THR A 5 -36.80 7.81 -10.63
C THR A 5 -36.05 6.52 -10.30
N ALA A 6 -36.33 5.90 -9.15
CA ALA A 6 -35.77 4.60 -8.78
C ALA A 6 -36.06 3.50 -9.83
N ALA A 7 -37.24 3.51 -10.43
CA ALA A 7 -37.64 2.56 -11.47
C ALA A 7 -36.80 2.66 -12.75
N ALA A 8 -36.27 3.85 -13.08
CA ALA A 8 -35.35 4.02 -14.20
C ALA A 8 -33.95 3.42 -13.93
N VAL A 9 -33.54 3.38 -12.67
CA VAL A 9 -32.29 2.74 -12.24
C VAL A 9 -32.41 1.22 -12.31
N ASP A 10 -33.54 0.64 -11.89
CA ASP A 10 -33.77 -0.81 -11.91
C ASP A 10 -33.81 -1.38 -13.35
N ALA A 11 -34.21 -0.56 -14.32
CA ALA A 11 -34.32 -0.97 -15.73
C ALA A 11 -32.98 -0.92 -16.49
N MET A 12 -31.90 -0.34 -15.93
CA MET A 12 -30.74 0.06 -16.74
C MET A 12 -29.57 -0.93 -16.77
N ALA A 13 -29.35 -1.73 -15.78
CA ALA A 13 -28.33 -2.79 -15.74
C ALA A 13 -28.28 -3.43 -14.34
N PRO A 14 -27.60 -4.56 -14.16
CA PRO A 14 -27.26 -5.00 -12.82
C PRO A 14 -26.62 -3.85 -12.04
N LYS A 15 -27.18 -3.51 -10.88
CA LYS A 15 -26.79 -2.31 -10.09
C LYS A 15 -25.28 -2.14 -9.89
N TYR A 16 -24.56 -3.25 -9.70
CA TYR A 16 -23.13 -3.25 -9.53
C TYR A 16 -22.34 -2.90 -10.80
N ALA A 17 -22.84 -3.25 -11.99
CA ALA A 17 -22.20 -2.88 -13.25
C ALA A 17 -22.25 -1.36 -13.47
N LEU A 18 -23.41 -0.74 -13.16
CA LEU A 18 -23.56 0.71 -13.26
C LEU A 18 -22.68 1.45 -12.22
N MET A 19 -22.64 0.96 -10.99
CA MET A 19 -21.81 1.54 -9.93
C MET A 19 -20.32 1.48 -10.29
N ARG A 20 -19.87 0.39 -10.89
CA ARG A 20 -18.47 0.25 -11.35
C ARG A 20 -18.13 1.15 -12.54
N LEU A 21 -19.10 1.50 -13.37
CA LEU A 21 -18.91 2.47 -14.45
C LEU A 21 -18.70 3.89 -13.88
N ILE A 22 -19.45 4.23 -12.83
CA ILE A 22 -19.40 5.55 -12.19
C ILE A 22 -18.19 5.65 -11.24
N ALA A 23 -17.92 4.57 -10.50
CA ALA A 23 -16.87 4.46 -9.49
C ALA A 23 -16.00 3.20 -9.71
N PRO A 24 -15.18 3.17 -10.75
CA PRO A 24 -14.34 2.00 -11.03
C PRO A 24 -13.31 1.77 -9.93
N VAL A 25 -12.97 0.50 -9.68
CA VAL A 25 -11.80 0.16 -8.86
C VAL A 25 -10.55 0.73 -9.55
N PRO A 26 -9.72 1.50 -8.84
CA PRO A 26 -8.58 2.15 -9.46
C PRO A 26 -7.53 1.15 -9.96
N ASP A 27 -6.98 1.44 -11.12
CA ASP A 27 -5.74 0.84 -11.61
C ASP A 27 -4.56 1.57 -10.97
N LEU A 28 -3.84 0.88 -10.08
CA LEU A 28 -2.75 1.49 -9.31
C LEU A 28 -1.58 1.91 -10.20
N MET A 29 -1.39 1.25 -11.36
CA MET A 29 -0.31 1.60 -12.31
C MET A 29 -0.54 2.91 -13.06
N LYS A 30 -1.73 3.53 -12.93
CA LYS A 30 -2.00 4.86 -13.49
C LYS A 30 -1.48 6.01 -12.62
N ALA A 31 -1.11 5.75 -11.37
CA ALA A 31 -0.51 6.77 -10.51
C ALA A 31 0.89 7.14 -11.00
N GLU A 32 1.25 8.42 -10.91
CA GLU A 32 2.58 8.94 -11.26
C GLU A 32 3.45 9.19 -10.02
N ARG A 33 2.81 9.50 -8.90
CA ARG A 33 3.48 9.76 -7.61
C ARG A 33 2.85 8.88 -6.54
N VAL A 34 3.67 8.06 -5.88
CA VAL A 34 3.18 7.04 -4.96
C VAL A 34 3.92 7.12 -3.62
N VAL A 35 3.17 7.15 -2.53
CA VAL A 35 3.73 6.97 -1.17
C VAL A 35 3.42 5.56 -0.69
N PHE A 36 4.46 4.83 -0.31
CA PHE A 36 4.36 3.57 0.41
C PHE A 36 4.64 3.80 1.89
N ILE A 37 3.78 3.30 2.75
CA ILE A 37 3.86 3.45 4.21
C ILE A 37 3.98 2.07 4.83
N GLY A 38 5.00 1.85 5.67
CA GLY A 38 5.24 0.62 6.40
C GLY A 38 5.39 0.85 7.90
N PRO A 39 4.96 -0.09 8.75
CA PRO A 39 5.15 -0.04 10.19
C PRO A 39 6.63 -0.06 10.57
N HIS A 40 7.37 -1.06 10.11
CA HIS A 40 8.77 -1.27 10.45
C HIS A 40 9.69 -1.22 9.21
N PRO A 41 11.01 -1.09 9.44
CA PRO A 41 12.02 -1.28 8.40
C PRO A 41 11.96 -2.72 7.84
N ASP A 42 11.44 -2.92 6.63
CA ASP A 42 11.25 -4.16 5.85
C ASP A 42 9.78 -4.44 5.42
N ASP A 43 8.78 -3.94 6.12
CA ASP A 43 7.37 -4.26 5.87
C ASP A 43 6.88 -3.88 4.46
N ILE A 44 7.40 -2.78 3.90
CA ILE A 44 7.06 -2.35 2.54
C ILE A 44 7.58 -3.38 1.54
N GLU A 45 8.81 -3.83 1.72
CA GLU A 45 9.47 -4.81 0.85
C GLU A 45 8.77 -6.17 0.95
N VAL A 46 8.44 -6.63 2.15
CA VAL A 46 7.69 -7.87 2.37
C VAL A 46 6.29 -7.79 1.79
N GLY A 47 5.58 -6.71 2.06
CA GLY A 47 4.16 -6.56 1.72
C GLY A 47 3.89 -6.29 0.24
N CYS A 48 4.68 -5.40 -0.38
CA CYS A 48 4.45 -4.90 -1.73
C CYS A 48 5.71 -4.41 -2.46
N GLY A 49 6.89 -4.91 -2.08
CA GLY A 49 8.17 -4.48 -2.67
C GLY A 49 8.30 -4.77 -4.17
N ALA A 50 7.67 -5.82 -4.68
CA ALA A 50 7.69 -6.11 -6.11
C ALA A 50 6.85 -5.08 -6.91
N THR A 51 5.72 -4.64 -6.37
CA THR A 51 4.93 -3.53 -6.94
C THR A 51 5.71 -2.22 -6.90
N LEU A 52 6.40 -1.93 -5.79
CA LEU A 52 7.23 -0.75 -5.68
C LEU A 52 8.33 -0.74 -6.75
N HIS A 53 9.10 -1.84 -6.87
CA HIS A 53 10.13 -2.00 -7.89
C HIS A 53 9.57 -1.78 -9.30
N LYS A 54 8.43 -2.41 -9.62
CA LYS A 54 7.75 -2.23 -10.91
C LYS A 54 7.36 -0.77 -11.16
N MET A 55 6.81 -0.08 -10.17
CA MET A 55 6.41 1.33 -10.30
C MET A 55 7.61 2.22 -10.58
N VAL A 56 8.73 2.03 -9.87
CA VAL A 56 9.97 2.78 -10.12
C VAL A 56 10.50 2.50 -11.53
N LYS A 57 10.54 1.24 -11.96
CA LYS A 57 10.94 0.87 -13.34
C LYS A 57 10.03 1.48 -14.42
N ALA A 58 8.77 1.69 -14.10
CA ALA A 58 7.82 2.39 -14.98
C ALA A 58 7.97 3.92 -14.94
N GLY A 59 8.99 4.46 -14.24
CA GLY A 59 9.28 5.89 -14.16
C GLY A 59 8.42 6.65 -13.16
N LYS A 60 7.71 5.96 -12.25
CA LYS A 60 6.90 6.60 -11.22
C LYS A 60 7.78 7.19 -10.12
N ALA A 61 7.42 8.36 -9.61
CA ALA A 61 8.06 8.91 -8.42
C ALA A 61 7.53 8.19 -7.17
N VAL A 62 8.42 7.52 -6.44
CA VAL A 62 8.06 6.73 -5.25
C VAL A 62 8.72 7.30 -4.02
N LYS A 63 7.93 7.46 -2.95
CA LYS A 63 8.41 7.76 -1.60
C LYS A 63 8.08 6.61 -0.66
N MET A 64 9.07 6.19 0.13
CA MET A 64 8.90 5.22 1.21
C MET A 64 8.88 5.94 2.55
N VAL A 65 7.89 5.63 3.39
CA VAL A 65 7.74 6.16 4.75
C VAL A 65 7.64 4.98 5.72
N VAL A 66 8.64 4.83 6.57
CA VAL A 66 8.67 3.85 7.66
C VAL A 66 8.28 4.54 8.95
N CYS A 67 7.34 3.97 9.70
CA CYS A 67 6.75 4.62 10.88
C CYS A 67 7.62 4.50 12.12
N THR A 68 8.17 3.31 12.40
CA THR A 68 8.93 3.05 13.63
C THR A 68 10.42 2.94 13.37
N ASP A 69 11.18 3.06 14.43
CA ASP A 69 12.65 2.98 14.42
C ASP A 69 13.18 1.55 14.27
N GLY A 70 12.33 0.53 14.46
CA GLY A 70 12.71 -0.87 14.38
C GLY A 70 13.57 -1.38 15.56
N GLY A 71 13.62 -0.62 16.65
CA GLY A 71 14.50 -0.86 17.78
C GLY A 71 14.20 -2.11 18.64
N SER A 72 13.05 -2.78 18.37
CA SER A 72 12.68 -4.06 19.03
C SER A 72 12.83 -5.28 18.11
N GLY A 73 13.45 -5.13 16.95
CA GLY A 73 13.50 -6.15 15.89
C GLY A 73 14.39 -7.37 16.18
N ARG A 74 14.94 -7.55 17.41
CA ARG A 74 15.72 -8.74 17.79
C ARG A 74 15.23 -9.36 19.08
N LEU A 75 15.22 -10.69 19.10
CA LEU A 75 14.80 -11.48 20.28
C LEU A 75 15.97 -11.93 21.15
N ASP A 76 17.23 -11.89 20.63
CA ASP A 76 18.41 -12.45 21.28
C ASP A 76 19.10 -11.48 22.24
N ALA A 77 18.67 -10.22 22.30
CA ALA A 77 19.22 -9.16 23.14
C ALA A 77 20.78 -9.00 23.07
N VAL A 78 21.39 -9.41 21.95
CA VAL A 78 22.85 -9.28 21.72
C VAL A 78 23.24 -7.84 21.42
N MET A 79 22.33 -7.08 20.78
CA MET A 79 22.48 -5.65 20.48
C MET A 79 21.57 -4.83 21.38
N THR A 80 22.00 -3.61 21.70
CA THR A 80 21.10 -2.62 22.34
C THR A 80 20.01 -2.15 21.35
N SER A 81 18.94 -1.57 21.89
CA SER A 81 17.87 -1.01 21.05
C SER A 81 18.40 0.10 20.11
N GLU A 82 19.35 0.91 20.57
CA GLU A 82 19.98 1.96 19.78
C GLU A 82 20.84 1.38 18.65
N GLU A 83 21.56 0.31 18.90
CA GLU A 83 22.40 -0.37 17.89
C GLU A 83 21.51 -1.02 16.81
N ILE A 84 20.42 -1.70 17.20
CA ILE A 84 19.51 -2.29 16.23
C ILE A 84 18.75 -1.24 15.43
N THR A 85 18.32 -0.13 16.07
CA THR A 85 17.71 1.03 15.38
C THR A 85 18.65 1.58 14.30
N ALA A 86 19.92 1.83 14.65
CA ALA A 86 20.90 2.35 13.71
C ALA A 86 21.15 1.37 12.54
N THR A 87 21.24 0.07 12.86
CA THR A 87 21.42 -0.99 11.86
C THR A 87 20.25 -1.06 10.90
N ARG A 88 19.03 -1.20 11.40
CA ARG A 88 17.82 -1.33 10.59
C ARG A 88 17.52 -0.08 9.77
N LYS A 89 17.84 1.10 10.29
CA LYS A 89 17.76 2.35 9.52
C LYS A 89 18.69 2.31 8.30
N ALA A 90 19.96 1.92 8.49
CA ALA A 90 20.91 1.83 7.39
C ALA A 90 20.51 0.76 6.35
N GLU A 91 19.98 -0.37 6.80
CA GLU A 91 19.44 -1.44 5.93
C GLU A 91 18.27 -0.94 5.09
N SER A 92 17.28 -0.25 5.71
CA SER A 92 16.14 0.35 5.00
C SER A 92 16.56 1.43 3.99
N GLU A 93 17.49 2.30 4.36
CA GLU A 93 18.03 3.31 3.44
C GLU A 93 18.70 2.66 2.22
N ALA A 94 19.45 1.58 2.45
CA ALA A 94 20.07 0.81 1.37
C ALA A 94 19.03 0.10 0.49
N ALA A 95 17.99 -0.49 1.09
CA ALA A 95 16.92 -1.15 0.36
C ALA A 95 16.10 -0.15 -0.48
N ALA A 96 15.73 0.99 0.08
CA ALA A 96 15.04 2.06 -0.63
C ALA A 96 15.84 2.58 -1.82
N LYS A 97 17.16 2.77 -1.64
CA LYS A 97 18.07 3.17 -2.71
C LYS A 97 18.20 2.11 -3.81
N LEU A 98 18.29 0.83 -3.43
CA LEU A 98 18.34 -0.28 -4.39
C LEU A 98 17.06 -0.35 -5.22
N LEU A 99 15.91 -0.21 -4.59
CA LEU A 99 14.61 -0.17 -5.26
C LEU A 99 14.40 1.09 -6.11
N GLY A 100 15.24 2.11 -5.95
CA GLY A 100 15.18 3.37 -6.70
C GLY A 100 14.09 4.33 -6.21
N ALA A 101 13.71 4.26 -4.94
CA ALA A 101 12.81 5.23 -4.33
C ALA A 101 13.40 6.65 -4.45
N ALA A 102 12.57 7.61 -4.86
CA ALA A 102 12.98 9.02 -4.99
C ALA A 102 13.20 9.67 -3.62
N GLU A 103 12.44 9.25 -2.61
CA GLU A 103 12.55 9.71 -1.23
C GLU A 103 12.35 8.53 -0.26
N PHE A 104 13.09 8.55 0.85
CA PHE A 104 12.93 7.64 1.98
C PHE A 104 12.90 8.45 3.28
N VAL A 105 11.96 8.13 4.17
CA VAL A 105 11.84 8.72 5.49
C VAL A 105 11.54 7.63 6.51
N ASN A 106 12.31 7.61 7.60
CA ASN A 106 11.95 6.89 8.82
C ASN A 106 11.50 7.90 9.86
N LEU A 107 10.25 7.80 10.34
CA LEU A 107 9.64 8.73 11.29
C LEU A 107 10.14 8.55 12.72
N GLY A 108 10.78 7.41 13.05
CA GLY A 108 11.45 7.16 14.31
C GLY A 108 10.52 7.01 15.52
N PHE A 109 9.26 6.60 15.35
CA PHE A 109 8.42 6.23 16.46
C PHE A 109 8.95 4.94 17.11
N PRO A 110 8.85 4.78 18.46
CA PRO A 110 9.47 3.64 19.12
C PRO A 110 8.79 2.31 18.77
N ASP A 111 9.52 1.39 18.17
CA ASP A 111 9.06 0.04 17.81
C ASP A 111 8.65 -0.75 19.06
N GLY A 112 7.41 -1.24 19.08
CA GLY A 112 6.83 -1.95 20.24
C GLY A 112 6.58 -1.07 21.47
N GLY A 113 6.94 0.20 21.40
CA GLY A 113 6.84 1.14 22.50
C GLY A 113 5.53 1.95 22.53
N PRO A 114 5.36 2.78 23.54
CA PRO A 114 4.21 3.67 23.62
C PRO A 114 4.43 4.90 22.73
N TYR A 115 3.48 5.21 21.87
CA TYR A 115 3.40 6.47 21.13
C TYR A 115 1.96 6.82 20.81
N ASP A 116 1.75 8.12 20.54
CA ASP A 116 0.47 8.70 20.21
C ASP A 116 0.16 8.48 18.72
N GLU A 117 -0.98 7.85 18.43
CA GLU A 117 -1.42 7.54 17.06
C GLU A 117 -1.76 8.80 16.27
N ASP A 118 -2.29 9.86 16.91
CA ASP A 118 -2.60 11.12 16.25
C ASP A 118 -1.33 11.87 15.85
N LYS A 119 -0.26 11.79 16.66
CA LYS A 119 1.06 12.34 16.29
C LYS A 119 1.66 11.59 15.12
N LEU A 120 1.53 10.25 15.09
CA LEU A 120 1.95 9.46 13.95
C LEU A 120 1.16 9.84 12.69
N ALA A 121 -0.17 9.98 12.81
CA ALA A 121 -1.01 10.41 11.69
C ALA A 121 -0.62 11.80 11.16
N ALA A 122 -0.31 12.74 12.04
CA ALA A 122 0.16 14.07 11.66
C ALA A 122 1.53 14.01 10.94
N ALA A 123 2.47 13.20 11.43
CA ALA A 123 3.77 13.02 10.79
C ALA A 123 3.63 12.40 9.38
N ILE A 124 2.83 11.34 9.24
CA ILE A 124 2.52 10.73 7.93
C ILE A 124 1.82 11.75 7.02
N ALA A 125 0.87 12.54 7.55
CA ALA A 125 0.15 13.54 6.76
C ALA A 125 1.08 14.62 6.19
N TRP A 126 2.11 15.01 6.93
CA TRP A 126 3.16 15.92 6.45
C TRP A 126 3.92 15.33 5.26
N GLU A 127 4.31 14.05 5.35
CA GLU A 127 5.01 13.36 4.28
C GLU A 127 4.14 13.19 3.01
N ILE A 128 2.84 12.92 3.19
CA ILE A 128 1.88 12.88 2.09
C ILE A 128 1.69 14.27 1.48
N TYR A 129 1.52 15.31 2.30
CA TYR A 129 1.32 16.68 1.83
C TYR A 129 2.53 17.18 1.02
N THR A 130 3.74 17.02 1.55
CA THR A 130 4.97 17.50 0.90
C THR A 130 5.28 16.77 -0.40
N PHE A 131 5.00 15.47 -0.45
CA PHE A 131 5.22 14.67 -1.65
C PHE A 131 4.09 14.81 -2.69
N ALA A 132 2.88 15.19 -2.27
CA ALA A 132 1.68 15.35 -3.11
C ALA A 132 1.39 14.13 -4.03
N PRO A 133 1.20 12.91 -3.48
CA PRO A 133 1.00 11.70 -4.28
C PRO A 133 -0.38 11.63 -4.92
N ASP A 134 -0.50 10.78 -5.97
CA ASP A 134 -1.78 10.33 -6.55
C ASP A 134 -2.33 9.12 -5.81
N LEU A 135 -1.41 8.32 -5.24
CA LEU A 135 -1.67 7.04 -4.61
C LEU A 135 -0.92 6.93 -3.28
N VAL A 136 -1.63 6.53 -2.24
CA VAL A 136 -1.06 6.12 -0.95
C VAL A 136 -1.29 4.63 -0.77
N ILE A 137 -0.22 3.89 -0.47
CA ILE A 137 -0.25 2.44 -0.21
C ILE A 137 0.18 2.21 1.23
N CYS A 138 -0.65 1.56 2.05
CA CYS A 138 -0.39 1.28 3.46
C CYS A 138 -0.94 -0.10 3.87
N PRO A 139 -0.66 -0.61 5.09
CA PRO A 139 -1.26 -1.86 5.57
C PRO A 139 -2.78 -1.77 5.66
N ASP A 140 -3.46 -2.91 5.53
CA ASP A 140 -4.93 -2.98 5.71
C ASP A 140 -5.29 -2.85 7.20
N PRO A 141 -5.99 -1.76 7.63
CA PRO A 141 -6.39 -1.56 9.02
C PRO A 141 -7.43 -2.56 9.52
N THR A 142 -7.94 -3.41 8.64
CA THR A 142 -9.04 -4.35 8.90
C THR A 142 -8.68 -5.82 8.68
N LEU A 143 -7.37 -6.14 8.54
CA LEU A 143 -6.91 -7.52 8.44
C LEU A 143 -7.21 -8.28 9.74
N PRO A 144 -8.12 -9.29 9.75
CA PRO A 144 -8.57 -9.91 11.00
C PRO A 144 -7.48 -10.70 11.75
N SER A 145 -6.43 -11.11 11.04
CA SER A 145 -5.30 -11.86 11.61
C SER A 145 -4.15 -10.97 12.08
N GLU A 146 -4.25 -9.64 11.89
CA GLU A 146 -3.20 -8.73 12.36
C GLU A 146 -3.31 -8.49 13.85
N THR A 147 -2.23 -8.75 14.57
CA THR A 147 -2.16 -8.61 16.02
C THR A 147 -1.01 -7.71 16.48
N HIS A 148 -0.09 -7.33 15.56
CA HIS A 148 1.02 -6.49 15.94
C HIS A 148 0.54 -5.05 16.20
N PRO A 149 0.78 -4.48 17.40
CA PRO A 149 0.27 -3.16 17.77
C PRO A 149 0.68 -2.04 16.80
N ASP A 150 1.93 -2.08 16.31
CA ASP A 150 2.43 -1.04 15.39
C ASP A 150 1.83 -1.16 14.01
N HIS A 151 1.57 -2.38 13.51
CA HIS A 151 0.84 -2.56 12.26
C HIS A 151 -0.57 -1.97 12.34
N LEU A 152 -1.28 -2.24 13.43
CA LEU A 152 -2.63 -1.71 13.67
C LEU A 152 -2.63 -0.18 13.79
N LYS A 153 -1.69 0.41 14.56
CA LYS A 153 -1.56 1.86 14.70
C LYS A 153 -1.14 2.52 13.39
N CYS A 154 -0.11 1.99 12.72
CA CYS A 154 0.36 2.52 11.45
C CYS A 154 -0.74 2.52 10.39
N ALA A 155 -1.48 1.42 10.25
CA ALA A 155 -2.57 1.32 9.28
C ALA A 155 -3.67 2.36 9.53
N ARG A 156 -4.12 2.53 10.78
CA ARG A 156 -5.14 3.54 11.14
C ARG A 156 -4.61 4.96 11.00
N ALA A 157 -3.37 5.22 11.45
CA ALA A 157 -2.72 6.52 11.31
C ALA A 157 -2.55 6.91 9.84
N ALA A 158 -2.19 5.97 8.96
CA ALA A 158 -2.06 6.22 7.52
C ALA A 158 -3.41 6.59 6.87
N VAL A 159 -4.49 5.90 7.23
CA VAL A 159 -5.85 6.27 6.77
C VAL A 159 -6.24 7.67 7.24
N THR A 160 -6.01 7.98 8.51
CA THR A 160 -6.26 9.31 9.10
C THR A 160 -5.43 10.39 8.40
N ALA A 161 -4.16 10.10 8.12
CA ALA A 161 -3.22 10.99 7.46
C ALA A 161 -3.66 11.38 6.02
N VAL A 162 -4.29 10.47 5.28
CA VAL A 162 -4.86 10.79 3.96
C VAL A 162 -5.90 11.89 4.07
N THR A 163 -6.77 11.84 5.07
CA THR A 163 -7.78 12.87 5.34
C THR A 163 -7.13 14.18 5.80
N ILE A 164 -6.20 14.13 6.75
CA ILE A 164 -5.49 15.32 7.26
C ILE A 164 -4.77 16.04 6.12
N SER A 165 -3.99 15.31 5.31
CA SER A 165 -3.18 15.88 4.22
C SER A 165 -3.99 16.43 3.05
N GLY A 166 -5.27 16.13 2.99
CA GLY A 166 -6.22 16.62 1.97
C GLY A 166 -7.08 17.78 2.44
N ASN A 167 -6.92 18.27 3.67
CA ASN A 167 -7.80 19.29 4.24
C ASN A 167 -7.02 20.32 5.08
N PHE A 168 -7.07 21.58 4.66
CA PHE A 168 -6.36 22.68 5.31
C PHE A 168 -6.69 22.81 6.81
N TYR A 169 -7.97 22.80 7.16
CA TYR A 169 -8.41 22.97 8.54
C TYR A 169 -8.08 21.74 9.40
N SER A 170 -8.14 20.55 8.81
CA SER A 170 -7.72 19.34 9.50
C SER A 170 -6.22 19.40 9.80
N GLY A 171 -5.40 19.82 8.83
CA GLY A 171 -3.96 20.02 9.06
C GLY A 171 -3.69 20.98 10.21
N GLN A 172 -4.34 22.14 10.24
CA GLN A 172 -4.19 23.13 11.33
C GLN A 172 -4.54 22.54 12.71
N ARG A 173 -5.61 21.74 12.81
CA ARG A 173 -6.01 21.08 14.08
C ARG A 173 -5.00 20.05 14.58
N HIS A 174 -4.17 19.51 13.67
CA HIS A 174 -3.07 18.61 14.00
C HIS A 174 -1.71 19.32 14.08
N GLY A 175 -1.70 20.66 14.13
CA GLY A 175 -0.48 21.46 14.27
C GLY A 175 0.36 21.58 13.01
N LEU A 176 -0.20 21.25 11.84
CA LEU A 176 0.49 21.32 10.55
C LEU A 176 0.18 22.64 9.85
N THR A 177 1.19 23.20 9.19
CA THR A 177 1.05 24.42 8.37
C THR A 177 1.08 24.04 6.90
N PHE A 178 -0.09 24.00 6.27
CA PHE A 178 -0.24 23.73 4.85
C PHE A 178 -0.45 25.04 4.08
N GLU A 179 0.08 25.11 2.88
CA GLU A 179 -0.25 26.12 1.89
C GLU A 179 -1.48 25.61 1.10
N PRO A 180 -2.62 26.31 1.14
CA PRO A 180 -3.89 25.81 0.59
C PRO A 180 -3.79 25.37 -0.87
N GLU A 181 -3.02 26.11 -1.68
CA GLU A 181 -2.83 25.87 -3.10
C GLU A 181 -2.01 24.59 -3.42
N LYS A 182 -1.26 24.07 -2.45
CA LYS A 182 -0.47 22.86 -2.57
C LYS A 182 -1.24 21.60 -2.12
N ILE A 183 -2.42 21.76 -1.53
CA ILE A 183 -3.20 20.65 -1.03
C ILE A 183 -3.78 19.86 -2.19
N LYS A 184 -3.42 18.56 -2.27
CA LYS A 184 -4.03 17.62 -3.19
C LYS A 184 -5.16 16.88 -2.47
N PHE A 185 -6.42 17.21 -2.81
CA PHE A 185 -7.61 16.66 -2.15
C PHE A 185 -7.87 15.21 -2.50
N SER A 186 -7.60 14.84 -3.75
CA SER A 186 -8.04 13.56 -4.31
C SER A 186 -6.87 12.61 -4.44
N LYS A 187 -6.84 11.56 -3.64
CA LYS A 187 -5.81 10.52 -3.66
C LYS A 187 -6.47 9.14 -3.69
N THR A 188 -5.93 8.23 -4.49
CA THR A 188 -6.24 6.81 -4.37
C THR A 188 -5.61 6.27 -3.10
N LEU A 189 -6.34 5.42 -2.38
CA LEU A 189 -5.83 4.69 -1.21
C LEU A 189 -5.87 3.20 -1.51
N ALA A 190 -4.79 2.49 -1.23
CA ALA A 190 -4.69 1.06 -1.41
C ALA A 190 -4.05 0.38 -0.21
N TYR A 191 -4.58 -0.78 0.18
CA TYR A 191 -4.06 -1.56 1.29
C TYR A 191 -3.34 -2.80 0.78
N TYR A 192 -2.10 -3.01 1.25
CA TYR A 192 -1.43 -4.28 1.19
C TYR A 192 -1.70 -5.10 2.47
N TYR A 193 -1.24 -6.33 2.58
CA TYR A 193 -1.62 -7.26 3.65
C TYR A 193 -3.14 -7.41 3.79
N THR A 194 -3.85 -7.49 2.67
CA THR A 194 -5.30 -7.58 2.67
C THR A 194 -5.81 -8.97 2.29
N HIS A 195 -6.90 -9.40 2.92
CA HIS A 195 -7.62 -10.63 2.57
C HIS A 195 -8.68 -10.42 1.49
N ARG A 196 -8.98 -9.17 1.12
CA ARG A 196 -10.06 -8.76 0.22
C ARG A 196 -9.55 -7.94 -0.97
N ALA A 197 -8.44 -8.38 -1.57
CA ALA A 197 -7.88 -7.73 -2.74
C ALA A 197 -8.89 -7.60 -3.88
N ASN A 198 -9.00 -6.38 -4.44
CA ASN A 198 -9.87 -6.02 -5.56
C ASN A 198 -9.11 -5.41 -6.74
N SER A 199 -7.83 -5.08 -6.55
CA SER A 199 -6.92 -4.56 -7.55
C SER A 199 -5.63 -5.37 -7.51
N PHE A 200 -5.08 -5.67 -8.68
CA PHE A 200 -3.91 -6.53 -8.80
C PHE A 200 -2.87 -5.85 -9.69
N VAL A 201 -1.65 -5.75 -9.20
CA VAL A 201 -0.50 -5.34 -10.01
C VAL A 201 0.15 -6.59 -10.57
N LYS A 202 0.05 -6.78 -11.89
CA LYS A 202 0.72 -7.90 -12.59
C LYS A 202 2.23 -7.69 -12.53
N LEU A 203 2.99 -8.75 -12.22
CA LEU A 203 4.43 -8.69 -11.99
C LEU A 203 5.19 -9.54 -13.00
N ALA A 204 6.39 -9.10 -13.37
CA ALA A 204 7.40 -9.92 -14.04
C ALA A 204 8.33 -10.60 -13.02
N GLU A 205 9.14 -11.56 -13.44
CA GLU A 205 10.14 -12.22 -12.58
C GLU A 205 11.14 -11.20 -12.02
N GLU A 206 11.58 -10.25 -12.84
CA GLU A 206 12.49 -9.18 -12.42
C GLU A 206 11.94 -8.30 -11.28
N ASP A 207 10.61 -8.16 -11.15
CA ASP A 207 9.99 -7.42 -10.04
C ASP A 207 10.13 -8.21 -8.73
N LEU A 208 10.01 -9.55 -8.81
CA LEU A 208 10.26 -10.45 -7.67
C LEU A 208 11.73 -10.45 -7.28
N ASP A 209 12.63 -10.46 -8.26
CA ASP A 209 14.08 -10.39 -8.05
C ASP A 209 14.47 -9.06 -7.40
N GLY A 210 13.91 -7.94 -7.84
CA GLY A 210 14.11 -6.63 -7.23
C GLY A 210 13.68 -6.59 -5.75
N ARG A 211 12.53 -7.16 -5.42
CA ARG A 211 12.08 -7.34 -4.04
C ARG A 211 13.03 -8.22 -3.24
N ALA A 212 13.44 -9.37 -3.81
CA ALA A 212 14.35 -10.30 -3.14
C ALA A 212 15.70 -9.63 -2.83
N ALA A 213 16.24 -8.87 -3.77
CA ALA A 213 17.50 -8.13 -3.58
C ALA A 213 17.39 -7.07 -2.48
N ALA A 214 16.23 -6.38 -2.37
CA ALA A 214 15.98 -5.41 -1.30
C ALA A 214 15.88 -6.10 0.06
N LEU A 215 15.11 -7.21 0.16
CA LEU A 215 14.99 -7.98 1.40
C LEU A 215 16.32 -8.56 1.88
N ALA A 216 17.21 -8.94 0.98
CA ALA A 216 18.55 -9.42 1.32
C ALA A 216 19.47 -8.36 1.97
N LEU A 217 19.09 -7.08 1.93
CA LEU A 217 19.79 -6.00 2.62
C LEU A 217 19.38 -5.87 4.10
N HIS A 218 18.22 -6.38 4.50
CA HIS A 218 17.74 -6.42 5.88
C HIS A 218 18.35 -7.61 6.65
N LYS A 219 19.69 -7.66 6.70
CA LYS A 219 20.45 -8.78 7.28
C LYS A 219 20.19 -8.98 8.77
N SER A 220 19.89 -7.89 9.49
CA SER A 220 19.54 -7.98 10.90
C SER A 220 18.24 -8.77 11.15
N GLN A 221 17.38 -8.91 10.13
CA GLN A 221 16.07 -9.57 10.20
C GLN A 221 16.04 -10.89 9.43
N PHE A 222 16.63 -10.91 8.25
CA PHE A 222 16.54 -12.05 7.31
C PHE A 222 17.94 -12.50 6.90
N GLU A 223 18.36 -13.66 7.39
CA GLU A 223 19.65 -14.25 7.03
C GLU A 223 19.51 -15.76 6.77
N GLY A 224 20.26 -16.27 5.79
CA GLY A 224 20.31 -17.69 5.47
C GLY A 224 18.95 -18.31 5.18
N LEU A 225 18.64 -19.43 5.82
CA LEU A 225 17.38 -20.18 5.61
C LEU A 225 16.11 -19.37 5.92
N MET A 226 16.19 -18.34 6.76
CA MET A 226 15.04 -17.48 7.04
C MET A 226 14.69 -16.63 5.83
N LEU A 227 15.68 -16.03 5.18
CA LEU A 227 15.49 -15.29 3.92
C LEU A 227 14.95 -16.22 2.83
N ASP A 228 15.56 -17.39 2.64
CA ASP A 228 15.15 -18.36 1.62
C ASP A 228 13.69 -18.78 1.82
N GLY A 229 13.30 -19.12 3.05
CA GLY A 229 11.93 -19.46 3.40
C GLY A 229 10.93 -18.33 3.14
N LEU A 230 11.30 -17.10 3.50
CA LEU A 230 10.48 -15.92 3.23
C LEU A 230 10.29 -15.71 1.72
N LEU A 231 11.36 -15.80 0.92
CA LEU A 231 11.29 -15.62 -0.54
C LEU A 231 10.43 -16.69 -1.22
N VAL A 232 10.51 -17.95 -0.76
CA VAL A 232 9.61 -19.03 -1.21
C VAL A 232 8.15 -18.69 -0.90
N TYR A 233 7.86 -18.29 0.35
CA TYR A 233 6.51 -17.91 0.76
C TYR A 233 5.96 -16.75 -0.08
N LEU A 234 6.74 -15.69 -0.27
CA LEU A 234 6.36 -14.52 -1.06
C LEU A 234 6.17 -14.87 -2.55
N GLY A 235 6.99 -15.78 -3.08
CA GLY A 235 6.82 -16.33 -4.43
C GLY A 235 5.50 -17.08 -4.59
N LEU A 236 5.12 -17.91 -3.62
CA LEU A 236 3.83 -18.62 -3.61
C LEU A 236 2.65 -17.64 -3.51
N ARG A 237 2.73 -16.62 -2.66
CA ARG A 237 1.71 -15.54 -2.60
C ARG A 237 1.56 -14.82 -3.94
N ALA A 238 2.68 -14.47 -4.60
CA ALA A 238 2.64 -13.82 -5.90
C ALA A 238 1.99 -14.70 -6.97
N LYS A 239 2.20 -16.03 -6.93
CA LYS A 239 1.51 -16.98 -7.82
C LYS A 239 0.02 -17.08 -7.52
N ASP A 240 -0.39 -17.15 -6.24
CA ASP A 240 -1.80 -17.16 -5.86
C ASP A 240 -2.52 -15.90 -6.35
N MET A 241 -1.95 -14.72 -6.07
CA MET A 241 -2.50 -13.46 -6.57
C MET A 241 -2.49 -13.38 -8.11
N GLY A 242 -1.44 -13.95 -8.74
CA GLY A 242 -1.34 -14.07 -10.19
C GLY A 242 -2.48 -14.89 -10.79
N SER A 243 -2.81 -16.02 -10.19
CA SER A 243 -3.94 -16.87 -10.64
C SER A 243 -5.28 -16.13 -10.57
N ARG A 244 -5.46 -15.31 -9.53
CA ARG A 244 -6.67 -14.48 -9.35
C ARG A 244 -6.73 -13.30 -10.34
N ALA A 245 -5.58 -12.85 -10.83
CA ALA A 245 -5.42 -11.74 -11.77
C ALA A 245 -5.28 -12.18 -13.23
N GLY A 246 -5.34 -13.49 -13.52
CA GLY A 246 -5.12 -14.03 -14.88
C GLY A 246 -3.69 -13.80 -15.40
N THR A 247 -2.68 -13.92 -14.54
CA THR A 247 -1.25 -13.77 -14.87
C THR A 247 -0.38 -14.73 -14.06
N LYS A 248 0.91 -14.85 -14.39
CA LYS A 248 1.84 -15.73 -13.68
C LYS A 248 2.08 -15.25 -12.24
N TYR A 249 2.31 -13.96 -12.05
CA TYR A 249 2.58 -13.34 -10.76
C TYR A 249 1.83 -12.03 -10.62
N ALA A 250 1.34 -11.74 -9.41
CA ALA A 250 0.78 -10.44 -9.05
C ALA A 250 0.96 -10.16 -7.55
N GLU A 251 0.83 -8.90 -7.16
CA GLU A 251 0.51 -8.49 -5.81
C GLU A 251 -0.91 -7.94 -5.78
N GLY A 252 -1.65 -8.27 -4.71
CA GLY A 252 -3.05 -7.91 -4.54
C GLY A 252 -3.25 -6.81 -3.52
N PHE A 253 -4.12 -5.87 -3.85
CA PHE A 253 -4.44 -4.69 -3.02
C PHE A 253 -5.94 -4.54 -2.86
N PHE A 254 -6.36 -3.98 -1.72
CA PHE A 254 -7.70 -3.43 -1.60
C PHE A 254 -7.63 -1.94 -1.96
N ALA A 255 -8.04 -1.58 -3.16
CA ALA A 255 -7.88 -0.24 -3.70
C ALA A 255 -9.21 0.53 -3.73
N MET A 256 -9.15 1.80 -3.34
CA MET A 256 -10.28 2.71 -3.25
C MET A 256 -9.97 4.00 -3.98
N ALA A 257 -10.80 4.36 -4.98
CA ALA A 257 -10.82 5.72 -5.51
C ALA A 257 -11.34 6.70 -4.43
N PRO A 258 -11.09 8.01 -4.55
CA PRO A 258 -11.57 8.99 -3.56
C PRO A 258 -13.04 8.87 -3.22
N MET A 259 -13.89 8.58 -4.18
CA MET A 259 -15.33 8.42 -3.96
C MET A 259 -15.72 7.14 -3.19
N HIS A 260 -14.81 6.15 -3.11
CA HIS A 260 -15.02 4.95 -2.30
C HIS A 260 -14.60 5.11 -0.84
N GLN A 261 -13.83 6.13 -0.52
CA GLN A 261 -13.22 6.32 0.80
C GLN A 261 -14.20 6.87 1.83
N HIS A 262 -15.40 7.28 1.39
CA HIS A 262 -16.39 7.86 2.27
C HIS A 262 -17.79 7.32 1.97
N ALA A 263 -18.40 6.62 2.95
CA ALA A 263 -19.76 6.12 2.91
C ALA A 263 -20.13 5.16 1.75
N SER A 264 -19.15 4.62 1.02
CA SER A 264 -19.37 3.66 -0.07
C SER A 264 -19.23 2.23 0.45
N THR A 265 -20.37 1.56 0.70
CA THR A 265 -20.38 0.18 1.19
C THR A 265 -20.15 -0.86 0.09
N GLU A 266 -20.46 -0.50 -1.15
CA GLU A 266 -20.53 -1.39 -2.32
C GLU A 266 -19.17 -1.98 -2.68
N ILE A 267 -18.08 -1.20 -2.47
CA ILE A 267 -16.72 -1.65 -2.74
C ILE A 267 -16.34 -2.90 -1.94
N ASN A 268 -17.04 -3.17 -0.84
CA ASN A 268 -16.81 -4.33 0.02
C ASN A 268 -17.62 -5.57 -0.38
N HIS A 269 -18.53 -5.47 -1.36
CA HIS A 269 -19.35 -6.60 -1.78
C HIS A 269 -18.59 -7.55 -2.70
N ALA A 270 -18.73 -8.85 -2.47
CA ALA A 270 -18.04 -9.89 -3.25
C ALA A 270 -18.40 -9.84 -4.75
N GLU A 271 -19.66 -9.50 -5.06
CA GLU A 271 -20.13 -9.35 -6.43
C GLU A 271 -19.42 -8.22 -7.18
N PHE A 272 -19.01 -7.16 -6.47
CA PHE A 272 -18.22 -6.06 -7.04
C PHE A 272 -16.88 -6.54 -7.57
N TYR A 273 -16.30 -7.56 -6.96
CA TYR A 273 -15.02 -8.16 -7.37
C TYR A 273 -15.16 -9.21 -8.47
N LYS A 274 -16.22 -10.05 -8.39
CA LYS A 274 -16.47 -11.14 -9.36
C LYS A 274 -16.53 -10.62 -10.80
N ILE A 275 -17.22 -9.49 -11.02
CA ILE A 275 -17.33 -8.92 -12.37
C ILE A 275 -15.97 -8.47 -12.91
N LYS A 276 -15.07 -7.99 -12.07
CA LYS A 276 -13.71 -7.60 -12.50
C LYS A 276 -12.85 -8.83 -12.87
N ALA A 277 -12.96 -9.91 -12.12
CA ALA A 277 -12.30 -11.16 -12.43
C ALA A 277 -12.80 -11.76 -13.76
N GLN A 278 -14.10 -11.68 -14.00
CA GLN A 278 -14.71 -12.15 -15.24
C GLN A 278 -14.29 -11.29 -16.45
N GLN A 279 -14.22 -9.98 -16.31
CA GLN A 279 -13.71 -9.10 -17.37
C GLN A 279 -12.24 -9.35 -17.69
N ALA A 280 -11.39 -9.55 -16.66
CA ALA A 280 -9.99 -9.90 -16.87
C ALA A 280 -9.82 -11.25 -17.57
N PHE A 281 -10.72 -12.21 -17.30
CA PHE A 281 -10.75 -13.50 -17.99
C PHE A 281 -11.18 -13.36 -19.45
N GLU A 282 -12.20 -12.54 -19.74
CA GLU A 282 -12.68 -12.26 -21.10
C GLU A 282 -11.65 -11.47 -21.92
N GLU A 283 -10.97 -10.49 -21.32
CA GLU A 283 -9.87 -9.74 -21.94
C GLU A 283 -8.67 -10.64 -22.23
N GLY A 284 -8.33 -11.58 -21.34
CA GLY A 284 -7.23 -12.55 -21.52
C GLY A 284 -7.52 -13.60 -22.60
N GLN A 285 -8.79 -13.90 -22.89
CA GLN A 285 -9.18 -14.80 -23.98
C GLN A 285 -9.13 -14.15 -25.37
N ASN A 286 -9.14 -12.82 -25.43
CA ASN A 286 -9.11 -12.06 -26.69
C ASN A 286 -7.69 -11.69 -27.15
N GLU A 287 -6.64 -12.02 -26.40
CA GLU A 287 -5.27 -11.92 -26.88
C GLU A 287 -4.93 -13.18 -27.72
N PRO A 288 -4.57 -13.03 -28.99
CA PRO A 288 -4.14 -14.17 -29.78
C PRO A 288 -2.86 -14.76 -29.18
N ILE A 289 -2.89 -16.06 -28.94
CA ILE A 289 -1.71 -16.85 -28.56
C ILE A 289 -0.65 -16.63 -29.64
N LYS A 290 0.40 -15.90 -29.29
CA LYS A 290 1.60 -15.74 -30.11
C LYS A 290 2.63 -16.77 -29.71
#